data_181cd2ee449489a4682d0ff1d87cdacd
#
_entry.id   181cd2ee449489a4682d0ff1d87cdacd
#
_cell.length_a   1.000
_cell.length_b   1.000
_cell.length_c   1.000
_cell.angle_alpha   90.00
_cell.angle_beta   90.00
_cell.angle_gamma   90.00
#
_symmetry.space_group_name_H-M   'P 1'
#
loop_
_entity.id
_entity.type
_entity.pdbx_description
1 polymer ?
#
loop_
_entity_poly.entity_id
_entity_poly.type
_entity_poly.pdbx_seq_one_letter_code
_entity_poly.pdbx_strand_id
1 'polypeptide(L)'
;MRQWLIILPLILCACKPEPKISTYEVKSENAAVVAKVSDDSSTRNNAMKGNASMQAEVASFAEPKWGTIPKTWITSAPNPMRKGSWSITQADGSKGEIAVTVFPGDVGGDTANVNRWRGQIGLEKVSDEKIKSDQSSLRVGNLTGRVYNLISNDGKKSTTAVILPKNNATWFFKLTGDTATVNAEKDSFLKMVTQTQLP
;
A
#
# COMPACT_ATOMS: atom_id res chain seq x y z
N MET A 1 65.37 -11.88 56.41
CA MET A 1 64.01 -11.72 56.87
C MET A 1 63.44 -10.52 56.09
N ARG A 2 62.62 -10.81 55.02
CA ARG A 2 62.01 -9.78 54.16
C ARG A 2 60.50 -9.87 54.38
N GLN A 3 59.93 -8.85 55.03
CA GLN A 3 58.53 -8.67 55.24
C GLN A 3 57.86 -8.24 53.91
N TRP A 4 56.90 -8.96 53.47
CA TRP A 4 56.03 -8.57 52.32
C TRP A 4 54.83 -7.84 52.87
N LEU A 5 54.71 -6.57 52.53
CA LEU A 5 53.47 -5.77 52.72
C LEU A 5 52.47 -6.11 51.64
N ILE A 6 51.33 -6.71 52.08
CA ILE A 6 50.16 -6.94 51.21
C ILE A 6 49.35 -5.66 51.17
N ILE A 7 49.34 -4.97 50.02
CA ILE A 7 48.48 -3.83 49.75
C ILE A 7 47.15 -4.37 49.20
N LEU A 8 46.06 -4.19 49.96
CA LEU A 8 44.69 -4.54 49.58
C LEU A 8 44.12 -3.37 48.74
N PRO A 9 43.63 -3.58 47.50
CA PRO A 9 43.02 -2.49 46.77
C PRO A 9 41.57 -2.30 47.26
N LEU A 10 41.26 -1.09 47.68
CA LEU A 10 39.94 -0.58 48.03
C LEU A 10 39.13 -0.41 46.74
N ILE A 11 38.12 -1.30 46.47
CA ILE A 11 37.19 -1.19 45.35
C ILE A 11 36.16 -0.12 45.72
N LEU A 12 36.32 1.08 45.15
CA LEU A 12 35.29 2.12 45.18
C LEU A 12 34.15 1.71 44.23
N CYS A 13 33.02 1.29 44.83
CA CYS A 13 31.78 1.07 44.11
C CYS A 13 31.22 2.43 43.67
N ALA A 14 31.43 2.81 42.41
CA ALA A 14 30.83 4.00 41.80
C ALA A 14 29.34 3.69 41.49
N CYS A 15 28.45 4.18 42.33
CA CYS A 15 27.01 4.25 42.01
C CYS A 15 26.80 5.14 40.77
N LYS A 16 26.35 4.58 39.66
CA LYS A 16 25.84 5.37 38.54
C LYS A 16 24.52 6.04 38.97
N PRO A 17 24.41 7.35 38.76
CA PRO A 17 23.09 8.01 39.01
C PRO A 17 22.06 7.50 38.00
N GLU A 18 20.90 7.10 38.49
CA GLU A 18 19.74 6.77 37.67
C GLU A 18 19.28 8.00 36.85
N PRO A 19 18.87 7.82 35.57
CA PRO A 19 18.38 8.94 34.79
C PRO A 19 17.07 9.41 35.42
N LYS A 20 17.04 10.67 35.90
CA LYS A 20 15.81 11.36 36.28
C LYS A 20 14.96 11.51 35.06
N ILE A 21 13.84 10.78 35.00
CA ILE A 21 12.74 11.03 34.06
C ILE A 21 12.13 12.37 34.48
N SER A 22 12.49 13.45 33.79
CA SER A 22 11.77 14.71 33.92
C SER A 22 10.48 14.59 33.11
N THR A 23 9.37 14.50 33.79
CA THR A 23 8.03 14.68 33.21
C THR A 23 7.93 16.12 32.74
N TYR A 24 7.92 16.33 31.42
CA TYR A 24 7.66 17.63 30.83
C TYR A 24 6.12 17.82 30.75
N GLU A 25 5.59 18.67 31.60
CA GLU A 25 4.20 19.16 31.43
C GLU A 25 4.18 20.14 30.27
N VAL A 26 3.64 19.69 29.12
CA VAL A 26 3.29 20.60 28.03
C VAL A 26 2.05 21.36 28.46
N LYS A 27 2.21 22.64 28.86
CA LYS A 27 1.09 23.56 28.92
C LYS A 27 0.49 23.69 27.54
N SER A 28 -0.63 22.98 27.29
CA SER A 28 -1.44 23.15 26.10
C SER A 28 -2.11 24.51 26.15
N GLU A 29 -1.63 25.46 25.35
CA GLU A 29 -2.29 26.77 25.15
C GLU A 29 -3.58 26.70 24.35
N ASN A 30 -4.14 25.51 24.08
CA ASN A 30 -5.38 25.31 23.37
C ASN A 30 -6.41 24.47 24.13
N ALA A 31 -6.70 24.85 25.37
CA ALA A 31 -7.82 24.28 26.12
C ALA A 31 -9.20 24.59 25.48
N ALA A 32 -9.27 25.44 24.47
CA ALA A 32 -10.52 25.81 23.79
C ALA A 32 -10.87 24.90 22.58
N VAL A 33 -9.99 24.01 22.16
CA VAL A 33 -10.24 23.12 20.99
C VAL A 33 -10.66 21.71 21.42
N VAL A 34 -10.39 21.31 22.66
CA VAL A 34 -10.70 19.95 23.17
C VAL A 34 -12.16 19.79 23.61
N ALA A 35 -12.90 20.87 23.78
CA ALA A 35 -14.31 20.82 24.20
C ALA A 35 -15.32 20.61 23.04
N LYS A 36 -14.86 20.28 21.81
CA LYS A 36 -15.74 20.02 20.65
C LYS A 36 -15.47 18.69 19.96
N VAL A 37 -14.94 17.69 20.66
CA VAL A 37 -14.93 16.29 20.22
C VAL A 37 -16.08 15.55 20.90
N SER A 38 -17.23 16.12 20.87
CA SER A 38 -18.51 15.47 21.17
C SER A 38 -19.37 15.62 19.93
N ASP A 39 -19.21 14.72 19.03
CA ASP A 39 -20.17 14.07 18.14
C ASP A 39 -19.50 13.57 16.84
N ASP A 40 -18.61 12.60 17.00
CA ASP A 40 -17.99 11.91 15.86
C ASP A 40 -18.96 10.91 15.18
N SER A 41 -20.20 10.86 15.64
CA SER A 41 -21.22 9.97 15.05
C SER A 41 -21.64 10.42 13.64
N SER A 42 -21.69 11.73 13.38
CA SER A 42 -22.05 12.24 12.06
C SER A 42 -20.95 12.00 11.01
N THR A 43 -19.69 12.16 11.39
CA THR A 43 -18.54 11.90 10.50
C THR A 43 -18.39 10.41 10.21
N ARG A 44 -18.57 9.55 11.20
CA ARG A 44 -18.59 8.09 11.02
C ARG A 44 -19.76 7.63 10.16
N ASN A 45 -20.95 8.17 10.39
CA ASN A 45 -22.14 7.85 9.60
C ASN A 45 -22.00 8.31 8.15
N ASN A 46 -21.38 9.47 7.88
CA ASN A 46 -21.09 9.93 6.53
C ASN A 46 -20.02 9.10 5.84
N ALA A 47 -18.96 8.68 6.53
CA ALA A 47 -17.94 7.78 6.02
C ALA A 47 -18.50 6.38 5.71
N MET A 48 -19.40 5.86 6.57
CA MET A 48 -20.07 4.57 6.32
C MET A 48 -21.03 4.65 5.13
N LYS A 49 -21.80 5.73 4.98
CA LYS A 49 -22.67 5.97 3.83
C LYS A 49 -21.86 6.12 2.53
N GLY A 50 -20.74 6.87 2.56
CA GLY A 50 -19.83 6.99 1.41
C GLY A 50 -19.25 5.65 0.99
N ASN A 51 -18.84 4.80 1.94
CA ASN A 51 -18.36 3.45 1.66
C ASN A 51 -19.47 2.55 1.06
N ALA A 52 -20.67 2.58 1.60
CA ALA A 52 -21.79 1.77 1.09
C ALA A 52 -22.20 2.20 -0.33
N SER A 53 -22.23 3.51 -0.62
CA SER A 53 -22.47 4.04 -1.96
C SER A 53 -21.42 3.57 -2.96
N MET A 54 -20.15 3.68 -2.60
CA MET A 54 -19.03 3.25 -3.45
C MET A 54 -19.04 1.74 -3.69
N GLN A 55 -19.38 0.94 -2.69
CA GLN A 55 -19.54 -0.51 -2.85
C GLN A 55 -20.68 -0.85 -3.81
N ALA A 56 -21.81 -0.15 -3.73
CA ALA A 56 -22.94 -0.33 -4.65
C ALA A 56 -22.55 0.05 -6.08
N GLU A 57 -21.80 1.12 -6.27
CA GLU A 57 -21.26 1.50 -7.58
C GLU A 57 -20.30 0.44 -8.14
N VAL A 58 -19.36 -0.05 -7.34
CA VAL A 58 -18.44 -1.15 -7.75
C VAL A 58 -19.25 -2.40 -8.11
N ALA A 59 -20.28 -2.75 -7.33
CA ALA A 59 -21.12 -3.91 -7.58
C ALA A 59 -21.92 -3.79 -8.91
N SER A 60 -22.29 -2.57 -9.33
CA SER A 60 -23.04 -2.33 -10.57
C SER A 60 -22.25 -2.64 -11.85
N PHE A 61 -20.92 -2.63 -11.80
CA PHE A 61 -20.10 -3.05 -12.93
C PHE A 61 -20.20 -4.56 -13.12
N ALA A 62 -20.44 -5.00 -14.35
CA ALA A 62 -20.43 -6.43 -14.67
C ALA A 62 -19.04 -7.05 -14.45
N GLU A 63 -19.01 -8.38 -14.27
CA GLU A 63 -17.75 -9.09 -14.04
C GLU A 63 -16.93 -9.16 -15.33
N PRO A 64 -15.60 -8.91 -15.27
CA PRO A 64 -14.70 -9.12 -16.39
C PRO A 64 -14.60 -10.61 -16.75
N LYS A 65 -14.34 -10.88 -18.03
CA LYS A 65 -13.79 -12.19 -18.41
C LYS A 65 -12.28 -12.12 -18.25
N TRP A 66 -11.79 -12.76 -17.22
CA TRP A 66 -10.37 -12.72 -16.88
C TRP A 66 -9.51 -13.37 -17.96
N GLY A 67 -8.32 -12.81 -18.19
CA GLY A 67 -7.26 -13.48 -18.93
C GLY A 67 -6.76 -14.73 -18.22
N THR A 68 -5.68 -15.30 -18.70
CA THR A 68 -5.07 -16.50 -18.10
C THR A 68 -4.61 -16.22 -16.67
N ILE A 69 -5.21 -16.91 -15.71
CA ILE A 69 -4.84 -16.87 -14.29
C ILE A 69 -3.97 -18.11 -14.01
N PRO A 70 -2.70 -17.93 -13.57
CA PRO A 70 -1.85 -19.04 -13.16
C PRO A 70 -2.48 -19.85 -12.02
N LYS A 71 -2.30 -21.16 -12.03
CA LYS A 71 -2.81 -22.05 -10.97
C LYS A 71 -2.20 -21.80 -9.59
N THR A 72 -1.04 -21.14 -9.55
CA THR A 72 -0.34 -20.73 -8.33
C THR A 72 -0.97 -19.52 -7.63
N TRP A 73 -1.86 -18.80 -8.32
CA TRP A 73 -2.57 -17.68 -7.72
C TRP A 73 -3.85 -18.19 -7.04
N ILE A 74 -3.93 -17.97 -5.76
CA ILE A 74 -5.06 -18.42 -4.94
C ILE A 74 -6.08 -17.29 -4.83
N THR A 75 -7.31 -17.54 -5.26
CA THR A 75 -8.41 -16.57 -5.12
C THR A 75 -8.57 -16.19 -3.65
N SER A 76 -8.51 -14.89 -3.37
CA SER A 76 -8.69 -14.37 -2.01
C SER A 76 -10.18 -14.30 -1.63
N ALA A 77 -10.47 -14.14 -0.35
CA ALA A 77 -11.82 -13.94 0.14
C ALA A 77 -12.51 -12.75 -0.57
N PRO A 78 -13.82 -12.81 -0.81
CA PRO A 78 -14.56 -11.73 -1.44
C PRO A 78 -14.37 -10.39 -0.73
N ASN A 79 -14.20 -9.33 -1.53
CA ASN A 79 -14.10 -7.96 -1.03
C ASN A 79 -15.02 -7.08 -1.89
N PRO A 80 -15.99 -6.35 -1.30
CA PRO A 80 -16.98 -5.59 -2.05
C PRO A 80 -16.41 -4.45 -2.90
N MET A 81 -15.14 -4.06 -2.65
CA MET A 81 -14.44 -3.04 -3.43
C MET A 81 -13.59 -3.62 -4.55
N ARG A 82 -13.56 -4.95 -4.72
CA ARG A 82 -12.69 -5.63 -5.70
C ARG A 82 -13.51 -6.49 -6.65
N LYS A 83 -13.22 -6.41 -7.92
CA LYS A 83 -13.73 -7.32 -8.95
C LYS A 83 -12.93 -8.60 -9.06
N GLY A 84 -11.66 -8.57 -8.67
CA GLY A 84 -10.79 -9.74 -8.61
C GLY A 84 -9.72 -9.57 -7.54
N SER A 85 -9.34 -10.67 -6.89
CA SER A 85 -8.30 -10.66 -5.87
C SER A 85 -7.64 -12.03 -5.75
N TRP A 86 -6.31 -12.07 -5.80
CA TRP A 86 -5.52 -13.29 -5.69
C TRP A 86 -4.33 -13.06 -4.77
N SER A 87 -4.05 -14.03 -3.93
CA SER A 87 -2.82 -14.12 -3.14
C SER A 87 -1.81 -15.03 -3.82
N ILE A 88 -0.54 -14.71 -3.66
CA ILE A 88 0.59 -15.44 -4.25
C ILE A 88 1.57 -15.71 -3.11
N THR A 89 2.06 -16.94 -3.03
CA THR A 89 3.16 -17.31 -2.13
C THR A 89 4.16 -18.13 -2.94
N GLN A 90 5.40 -17.67 -3.01
CA GLN A 90 6.50 -18.34 -3.69
C GLN A 90 7.11 -19.43 -2.81
N ALA A 91 7.91 -20.32 -3.40
CA ALA A 91 8.57 -21.41 -2.68
C ALA A 91 9.54 -20.92 -1.59
N ASP A 92 10.11 -19.73 -1.75
CA ASP A 92 10.98 -19.08 -0.76
C ASP A 92 10.21 -18.37 0.37
N GLY A 93 8.87 -18.47 0.37
CA GLY A 93 7.98 -17.82 1.33
C GLY A 93 7.65 -16.37 1.04
N SER A 94 8.22 -15.75 -0.01
CA SER A 94 7.87 -14.41 -0.43
C SER A 94 6.43 -14.34 -0.93
N LYS A 95 5.77 -13.19 -0.70
CA LYS A 95 4.32 -13.03 -0.90
C LYS A 95 3.98 -11.85 -1.79
N GLY A 96 2.89 -12.01 -2.53
CA GLY A 96 2.27 -10.96 -3.33
C GLY A 96 0.75 -11.04 -3.31
N GLU A 97 0.13 -9.95 -3.70
CA GLU A 97 -1.32 -9.85 -3.87
C GLU A 97 -1.62 -9.16 -5.20
N ILE A 98 -2.62 -9.68 -5.91
CA ILE A 98 -3.22 -9.00 -7.03
C ILE A 98 -4.61 -8.53 -6.61
N ALA A 99 -4.91 -7.26 -6.89
CA ALA A 99 -6.22 -6.67 -6.67
C ALA A 99 -6.68 -5.95 -7.93
N VAL A 100 -7.93 -6.18 -8.32
CA VAL A 100 -8.58 -5.45 -9.41
C VAL A 100 -9.77 -4.69 -8.86
N THR A 101 -9.78 -3.38 -9.07
CA THR A 101 -10.85 -2.48 -8.66
C THR A 101 -11.34 -1.67 -9.85
N VAL A 102 -12.58 -1.19 -9.79
CA VAL A 102 -13.16 -0.29 -10.79
C VAL A 102 -13.92 0.81 -10.09
N PHE A 103 -13.82 2.01 -10.62
CA PHE A 103 -14.58 3.16 -10.12
C PHE A 103 -15.12 3.98 -11.28
N PRO A 104 -16.27 4.66 -11.12
CA PRO A 104 -16.80 5.55 -12.13
C PRO A 104 -15.90 6.78 -12.30
N GLY A 105 -15.76 7.26 -13.54
CA GLY A 105 -14.99 8.44 -13.89
C GLY A 105 -13.49 8.28 -13.73
N ASP A 106 -12.82 9.44 -13.69
CA ASP A 106 -11.39 9.57 -13.42
C ASP A 106 -11.17 9.83 -11.91
N VAL A 107 -10.92 8.79 -11.14
CA VAL A 107 -10.85 8.82 -9.68
C VAL A 107 -9.52 9.42 -9.22
N GLY A 108 -9.42 10.74 -9.30
CA GLY A 108 -8.26 11.52 -8.83
C GLY A 108 -7.04 11.50 -9.76
N GLY A 109 -7.17 10.94 -10.97
CA GLY A 109 -6.10 10.87 -11.96
C GLY A 109 -4.92 9.99 -11.57
N ASP A 110 -3.95 9.91 -12.46
CA ASP A 110 -2.77 9.08 -12.28
C ASP A 110 -1.91 9.56 -11.10
N THR A 111 -1.70 10.86 -10.99
CA THR A 111 -0.82 11.46 -9.98
C THR A 111 -1.27 11.13 -8.56
N ALA A 112 -2.55 11.25 -8.26
CA ALA A 112 -3.06 10.94 -6.93
C ALA A 112 -2.98 9.44 -6.64
N ASN A 113 -3.33 8.59 -7.62
CA ASN A 113 -3.32 7.14 -7.46
C ASN A 113 -1.89 6.60 -7.32
N VAL A 114 -0.97 6.99 -8.18
CA VAL A 114 0.43 6.53 -8.13
C VAL A 114 1.09 7.02 -6.83
N ASN A 115 0.90 8.28 -6.42
CA ASN A 115 1.44 8.77 -5.15
C ASN A 115 0.85 8.07 -3.93
N ARG A 116 -0.41 7.64 -3.97
CA ARG A 116 -1.00 6.78 -2.92
C ARG A 116 -0.30 5.42 -2.87
N TRP A 117 -0.03 4.78 -4.03
CA TRP A 117 0.69 3.50 -4.07
C TRP A 117 2.15 3.65 -3.66
N ARG A 118 2.80 4.75 -4.01
CA ARG A 118 4.14 5.09 -3.53
C ARG A 118 4.18 5.11 -2.00
N GLY A 119 3.24 5.81 -1.37
CA GLY A 119 3.13 5.87 0.10
C GLY A 119 2.90 4.48 0.74
N GLN A 120 2.19 3.56 0.07
CA GLN A 120 1.96 2.20 0.58
C GLN A 120 3.24 1.35 0.70
N ILE A 121 4.28 1.69 -0.05
CA ILE A 121 5.60 1.03 0.00
C ILE A 121 6.72 1.96 0.53
N GLY A 122 6.34 3.02 1.25
CA GLY A 122 7.29 3.92 1.93
C GLY A 122 8.05 4.88 1.02
N LEU A 123 7.53 5.18 -0.17
CA LEU A 123 8.13 6.16 -1.07
C LEU A 123 7.48 7.55 -0.90
N GLU A 124 8.30 8.58 -1.02
CA GLU A 124 7.86 9.97 -1.06
C GLU A 124 6.99 10.25 -2.29
N LYS A 125 6.11 11.24 -2.17
CA LYS A 125 5.33 11.75 -3.30
C LYS A 125 6.25 12.42 -4.32
N VAL A 126 5.86 12.33 -5.60
CA VAL A 126 6.56 12.99 -6.71
C VAL A 126 5.59 13.82 -7.54
N SER A 127 6.14 14.69 -8.39
CA SER A 127 5.36 15.55 -9.25
C SER A 127 4.63 14.78 -10.37
N ASP A 128 3.67 15.46 -11.02
CA ASP A 128 2.93 14.94 -12.17
C ASP A 128 3.86 14.63 -13.35
N GLU A 129 4.85 15.50 -13.59
CA GLU A 129 5.85 15.31 -14.65
C GLU A 129 6.66 14.03 -14.43
N LYS A 130 7.06 13.77 -13.17
CA LYS A 130 7.81 12.55 -12.83
C LYS A 130 6.95 11.30 -13.05
N ILE A 131 5.69 11.33 -12.65
CA ILE A 131 4.76 10.22 -12.86
C ILE A 131 4.54 9.97 -14.35
N LYS A 132 4.34 11.01 -15.15
CA LYS A 132 4.21 10.90 -16.61
C LYS A 132 5.47 10.34 -17.27
N SER A 133 6.65 10.74 -16.81
CA SER A 133 7.93 10.23 -17.34
C SER A 133 8.20 8.76 -17.01
N ASP A 134 7.70 8.27 -15.88
CA ASP A 134 7.88 6.88 -15.42
C ASP A 134 6.83 5.92 -15.98
N GLN A 135 5.86 6.45 -16.69
CA GLN A 135 4.78 5.68 -17.28
C GLN A 135 5.26 4.87 -18.49
N SER A 136 4.80 3.63 -18.59
CA SER A 136 4.84 2.87 -19.84
C SER A 136 3.42 2.50 -20.29
N SER A 137 3.26 2.13 -21.57
CA SER A 137 1.96 1.80 -22.15
C SER A 137 1.78 0.28 -22.27
N LEU A 138 0.53 -0.18 -22.08
CA LEU A 138 0.12 -1.56 -22.25
C LEU A 138 -1.12 -1.63 -23.15
N ARG A 139 -1.06 -2.39 -24.23
CA ARG A 139 -2.23 -2.60 -25.09
C ARG A 139 -3.14 -3.69 -24.49
N VAL A 140 -4.43 -3.39 -24.37
CA VAL A 140 -5.46 -4.31 -23.86
C VAL A 140 -6.64 -4.28 -24.84
N GLY A 141 -6.66 -5.17 -25.80
CA GLY A 141 -7.58 -5.11 -26.94
C GLY A 141 -7.42 -3.80 -27.72
N ASN A 142 -8.49 -3.02 -27.82
CA ASN A 142 -8.48 -1.68 -28.43
C ASN A 142 -8.15 -0.54 -27.45
N LEU A 143 -7.98 -0.85 -26.17
CA LEU A 143 -7.65 0.13 -25.12
C LEU A 143 -6.14 0.26 -24.93
N THR A 144 -5.72 1.37 -24.34
CA THR A 144 -4.34 1.60 -23.90
C THR A 144 -4.34 1.86 -22.40
N GLY A 145 -3.70 0.96 -21.66
CA GLY A 145 -3.45 1.08 -20.23
C GLY A 145 -2.12 1.80 -19.96
N ARG A 146 -2.02 2.43 -18.82
CA ARG A 146 -0.79 3.05 -18.30
C ARG A 146 -0.23 2.17 -17.20
N VAL A 147 1.06 1.82 -17.30
CA VAL A 147 1.75 0.91 -16.38
C VAL A 147 2.74 1.69 -15.54
N TYR A 148 2.73 1.43 -14.25
CA TYR A 148 3.63 2.00 -13.25
C TYR A 148 4.34 0.89 -12.49
N ASN A 149 5.67 0.98 -12.37
CA ASN A 149 6.48 0.07 -11.59
C ASN A 149 7.14 0.86 -10.47
N LEU A 150 6.88 0.45 -9.23
CA LEU A 150 7.36 1.12 -8.03
C LEU A 150 8.15 0.12 -7.18
N ILE A 151 9.29 0.56 -6.64
CA ILE A 151 10.13 -0.25 -5.75
C ILE A 151 10.46 0.60 -4.54
N SER A 152 10.29 0.05 -3.33
CA SER A 152 10.63 0.72 -2.08
C SER A 152 12.13 1.06 -2.01
N ASN A 153 12.51 2.06 -1.19
CA ASN A 153 13.90 2.50 -1.07
C ASN A 153 14.85 1.40 -0.60
N ASP A 154 14.36 0.46 0.21
CA ASP A 154 15.13 -0.71 0.68
C ASP A 154 15.08 -1.91 -0.30
N GLY A 155 14.41 -1.76 -1.43
CA GLY A 155 14.26 -2.80 -2.45
C GLY A 155 13.38 -3.99 -2.07
N LYS A 156 12.77 -4.01 -0.87
CA LYS A 156 12.04 -5.20 -0.37
C LYS A 156 10.62 -5.30 -0.84
N LYS A 157 9.95 -4.17 -1.11
CA LYS A 157 8.56 -4.12 -1.57
C LYS A 157 8.48 -3.50 -2.95
N SER A 158 7.57 -4.04 -3.76
CA SER A 158 7.32 -3.53 -5.11
C SER A 158 5.83 -3.51 -5.42
N THR A 159 5.49 -2.67 -6.38
CA THR A 159 4.15 -2.61 -6.96
C THR A 159 4.27 -2.44 -8.48
N THR A 160 3.58 -3.29 -9.23
CA THR A 160 3.26 -3.08 -10.65
C THR A 160 1.77 -2.80 -10.76
N ALA A 161 1.40 -1.66 -11.30
CA ALA A 161 0.01 -1.26 -11.45
C ALA A 161 -0.32 -0.88 -12.88
N VAL A 162 -1.55 -1.18 -13.31
CA VAL A 162 -2.09 -0.75 -14.62
C VAL A 162 -3.35 0.05 -14.37
N ILE A 163 -3.42 1.24 -14.94
CA ILE A 163 -4.60 2.11 -14.99
C ILE A 163 -5.20 2.00 -16.40
N LEU A 164 -6.43 1.55 -16.49
CA LEU A 164 -7.11 1.28 -17.76
C LEU A 164 -8.48 1.96 -17.80
N PRO A 165 -8.61 3.14 -18.41
CA PRO A 165 -9.90 3.79 -18.63
C PRO A 165 -10.75 3.03 -19.65
N LYS A 166 -12.04 2.87 -19.35
CA LYS A 166 -13.05 2.34 -20.29
C LYS A 166 -14.43 2.84 -19.93
N ASN A 167 -15.19 3.36 -20.92
CA ASN A 167 -16.61 3.70 -20.78
C ASN A 167 -16.92 4.55 -19.52
N ASN A 168 -16.24 5.67 -19.37
CA ASN A 168 -16.37 6.56 -18.20
C ASN A 168 -16.14 5.86 -16.84
N ALA A 169 -15.33 4.78 -16.83
CA ALA A 169 -14.85 4.12 -15.64
C ALA A 169 -13.34 3.93 -15.71
N THR A 170 -12.69 3.83 -14.55
CA THR A 170 -11.27 3.54 -14.45
C THR A 170 -11.06 2.23 -13.73
N TRP A 171 -10.43 1.30 -14.42
CA TRP A 171 -10.02 0.00 -13.91
C TRP A 171 -8.58 0.05 -13.44
N PHE A 172 -8.36 -0.44 -12.23
CA PHE A 172 -7.04 -0.52 -11.62
C PHE A 172 -6.69 -1.98 -11.40
N PHE A 173 -5.63 -2.43 -12.02
CA PHE A 173 -5.01 -3.73 -11.77
C PHE A 173 -3.72 -3.48 -10.99
N LYS A 174 -3.53 -4.13 -9.86
CA LYS A 174 -2.36 -3.92 -9.03
C LYS A 174 -1.81 -5.23 -8.50
N LEU A 175 -0.56 -5.53 -8.84
CA LEU A 175 0.27 -6.55 -8.22
C LEU A 175 1.20 -5.87 -7.22
N THR A 176 1.17 -6.26 -5.96
CA THR A 176 2.00 -5.67 -4.90
C THR A 176 2.49 -6.74 -3.93
N GLY A 177 3.63 -6.53 -3.30
CA GLY A 177 4.18 -7.49 -2.34
C GLY A 177 5.69 -7.43 -2.21
N ASP A 178 6.29 -8.56 -1.85
CA ASP A 178 7.73 -8.72 -1.83
C ASP A 178 8.29 -8.59 -3.24
N THR A 179 9.39 -7.86 -3.39
CA THR A 179 9.99 -7.57 -4.70
C THR A 179 10.30 -8.84 -5.49
N ALA A 180 10.74 -9.91 -4.82
CA ALA A 180 10.98 -11.21 -5.45
C ALA A 180 9.70 -11.74 -6.11
N THR A 181 8.57 -11.76 -5.40
CA THR A 181 7.27 -12.21 -5.93
C THR A 181 6.77 -11.32 -7.06
N VAL A 182 6.83 -9.98 -6.88
CA VAL A 182 6.37 -9.04 -7.91
C VAL A 182 7.16 -9.22 -9.20
N ASN A 183 8.48 -9.36 -9.11
CA ASN A 183 9.33 -9.57 -10.29
C ASN A 183 9.04 -10.92 -10.97
N ALA A 184 8.89 -12.00 -10.20
CA ALA A 184 8.59 -13.32 -10.74
C ALA A 184 7.24 -13.39 -11.45
N GLU A 185 6.25 -12.67 -10.96
CA GLU A 185 4.86 -12.75 -11.44
C GLU A 185 4.46 -11.62 -12.39
N LYS A 186 5.32 -10.64 -12.61
CA LYS A 186 5.03 -9.45 -13.42
C LYS A 186 4.54 -9.78 -14.82
N ASP A 187 5.23 -10.69 -15.52
CA ASP A 187 4.88 -11.04 -16.89
C ASP A 187 3.55 -11.80 -16.95
N SER A 188 3.30 -12.72 -16.02
CA SER A 188 2.02 -13.40 -15.86
C SER A 188 0.90 -12.43 -15.56
N PHE A 189 1.14 -11.44 -14.69
CA PHE A 189 0.20 -10.39 -14.35
C PHE A 189 -0.15 -9.52 -15.57
N LEU A 190 0.85 -9.01 -16.29
CA LEU A 190 0.61 -8.20 -17.49
C LEU A 190 -0.08 -9.00 -18.60
N LYS A 191 0.25 -10.29 -18.75
CA LYS A 191 -0.45 -11.19 -19.66
C LYS A 191 -1.92 -11.36 -19.27
N MET A 192 -2.21 -11.59 -18.01
CA MET A 192 -3.60 -11.66 -17.51
C MET A 192 -4.36 -10.37 -17.84
N VAL A 193 -3.75 -9.19 -17.60
CA VAL A 193 -4.37 -7.89 -17.90
C VAL A 193 -4.64 -7.74 -19.40
N THR A 194 -3.66 -8.05 -20.27
CA THR A 194 -3.80 -7.90 -21.73
C THR A 194 -4.90 -8.80 -22.31
N GLN A 195 -5.15 -9.94 -21.72
CA GLN A 195 -6.15 -10.92 -22.15
C GLN A 195 -7.53 -10.69 -21.50
N THR A 196 -7.61 -9.86 -20.47
CA THR A 196 -8.87 -9.58 -19.77
C THR A 196 -9.82 -8.77 -20.67
N GLN A 197 -11.05 -9.26 -20.81
CA GLN A 197 -12.14 -8.55 -21.49
C GLN A 197 -12.99 -7.85 -20.45
N LEU A 198 -12.91 -6.53 -20.43
CA LEU A 198 -13.74 -5.70 -19.57
C LEU A 198 -15.18 -5.60 -20.13
N PRO A 199 -16.19 -5.44 -19.26
CA PRO A 199 -17.59 -5.26 -19.66
C PRO A 199 -17.85 -3.97 -20.42
#